data_3c63ec5690a83c44520eb3ab1c57ce7f
#
_entry.id   3c63ec5690a83c44520eb3ab1c57ce7f
#
_cell.length_a   1.000
_cell.length_b   1.000
_cell.length_c   1.000
_cell.angle_alpha   90.00
_cell.angle_beta   90.00
_cell.angle_gamma   90.00
#
_symmetry.space_group_name_H-M   'P 1'
#
loop_
_entity.id
_entity.type
_entity.pdbx_description
1 polymer ?
#
loop_
_entity_poly.entity_id
_entity_poly.type
_entity_poly.pdbx_seq_one_letter_code
_entity_poly.pdbx_strand_id
1 'polypeptide(L)'
;MTTPVNEIKKSTVVALWFMFLTFPIMVIRVNTVTDSIEWRWMNMVFVGAGGFFLSMLWRYMMKRKELGKGKEKSDKVNRIRELFQKKQVSWPAVAAVAVFALAFPHIFSLYQTNIMISALIYIMLGLGLNIVIGLAGLLDLGYVAFYAVGAYGYALLNYHFGISFWIALPVGGILAAIFGIILGYPVLRLRGDYLAIVTLGFGEIIRLVLENWNDFSFGPSGIANIPKPSLFGADLSFTGSTIFIFYIVMALVIFTIFVINRLQDSRIGRAWIALKDDEIACQAMGIDKARTKLRAFALGATWAGMGGVVFAAKTTFINPASFTIWESVIIRCTV
;
A
#
# COMPACT_ATOMS: atom_id res chain seq x y z
N MET A 1 -2.85 -27.46 -34.75
CA MET A 1 -4.10 -26.68 -35.04
C MET A 1 -5.22 -27.28 -34.20
N THR A 2 -5.64 -26.64 -33.16
CA THR A 2 -6.78 -27.09 -32.33
C THR A 2 -8.06 -26.75 -33.09
N THR A 3 -8.88 -27.78 -33.36
CA THR A 3 -10.15 -27.63 -34.05
C THR A 3 -11.09 -26.74 -33.23
N PRO A 4 -11.93 -25.88 -33.85
CA PRO A 4 -12.85 -24.99 -33.15
C PRO A 4 -13.77 -25.72 -32.16
N VAL A 5 -14.08 -26.99 -32.42
CA VAL A 5 -14.87 -27.87 -31.55
C VAL A 5 -14.18 -28.13 -30.19
N ASN A 6 -12.84 -28.26 -30.16
CA ASN A 6 -12.07 -28.45 -28.92
C ASN A 6 -12.03 -27.18 -28.05
N GLU A 7 -12.10 -26.01 -28.66
CA GLU A 7 -12.14 -24.75 -27.91
C GLU A 7 -13.49 -24.52 -27.25
N ILE A 8 -14.57 -24.87 -27.94
CA ILE A 8 -15.93 -24.81 -27.38
C ILE A 8 -16.06 -25.78 -26.21
N LYS A 9 -15.62 -27.06 -26.36
CA LYS A 9 -15.62 -28.02 -25.26
C LYS A 9 -14.89 -27.54 -24.02
N LYS A 10 -13.70 -26.97 -24.19
CA LYS A 10 -12.93 -26.42 -23.06
C LYS A 10 -13.61 -25.22 -22.41
N SER A 11 -14.26 -24.34 -23.18
CA SER A 11 -15.00 -23.20 -22.64
C SER A 11 -16.27 -23.63 -21.90
N THR A 12 -16.93 -24.69 -22.36
CA THR A 12 -18.08 -25.29 -21.67
C THR A 12 -17.67 -25.92 -20.33
N VAL A 13 -16.53 -26.62 -20.28
CA VAL A 13 -16.01 -27.18 -19.02
C VAL A 13 -15.69 -26.07 -18.02
N VAL A 14 -15.08 -24.97 -18.47
CA VAL A 14 -14.80 -23.82 -17.61
C VAL A 14 -16.10 -23.20 -17.10
N ALA A 15 -17.11 -23.01 -17.94
CA ALA A 15 -18.41 -22.49 -17.53
C ALA A 15 -19.10 -23.37 -16.49
N LEU A 16 -19.10 -24.71 -16.71
CA LEU A 16 -19.65 -25.67 -15.74
C LEU A 16 -18.89 -25.64 -14.40
N TRP A 17 -17.57 -25.49 -14.43
CA TRP A 17 -16.76 -25.39 -13.23
C TRP A 17 -17.11 -24.10 -12.44
N PHE A 18 -17.25 -22.97 -13.11
CA PHE A 18 -17.68 -21.74 -12.46
C PHE A 18 -19.10 -21.82 -11.92
N MET A 19 -20.03 -22.43 -12.64
CA MET A 19 -21.40 -22.68 -12.15
C MET A 19 -21.39 -23.52 -10.88
N PHE A 20 -20.61 -24.60 -10.85
CA PHE A 20 -20.49 -25.47 -9.68
C PHE A 20 -19.91 -24.74 -8.47
N LEU A 21 -18.83 -23.95 -8.66
CA LEU A 21 -18.16 -23.19 -7.59
C LEU A 21 -19.04 -22.08 -7.01
N THR A 22 -19.82 -21.41 -7.86
CA THR A 22 -20.64 -20.25 -7.44
C THR A 22 -22.07 -20.64 -7.02
N PHE A 23 -22.46 -21.91 -7.22
CA PHE A 23 -23.78 -22.42 -6.90
C PHE A 23 -24.25 -22.05 -5.49
N PRO A 24 -23.51 -22.36 -4.39
CA PRO A 24 -23.98 -22.10 -3.05
C PRO A 24 -24.12 -20.61 -2.74
N ILE A 25 -23.34 -19.74 -3.40
CA ILE A 25 -23.29 -18.29 -3.12
C ILE A 25 -24.31 -17.51 -3.96
N MET A 26 -24.49 -17.91 -5.23
CA MET A 26 -25.28 -17.13 -6.19
C MET A 26 -26.72 -17.61 -6.35
N VAL A 27 -26.96 -18.92 -6.12
CA VAL A 27 -28.29 -19.53 -6.31
C VAL A 27 -29.09 -19.56 -5.01
N ILE A 28 -28.43 -19.80 -3.88
CA ILE A 28 -29.10 -19.95 -2.59
C ILE A 28 -29.08 -18.60 -1.86
N ARG A 29 -30.24 -18.02 -1.65
CA ARG A 29 -30.42 -16.87 -0.77
C ARG A 29 -31.26 -17.27 0.44
N VAL A 30 -30.65 -17.22 1.61
CA VAL A 30 -31.38 -17.40 2.88
C VAL A 30 -31.91 -16.03 3.32
N ASN A 31 -33.23 -15.93 3.45
CA ASN A 31 -33.86 -14.77 4.04
C ASN A 31 -33.99 -15.02 5.55
N THR A 32 -33.13 -14.38 6.34
CA THR A 32 -33.08 -14.54 7.80
C THR A 32 -34.27 -13.95 8.53
N VAL A 33 -35.12 -13.17 7.85
CA VAL A 33 -36.33 -12.56 8.45
C VAL A 33 -37.53 -13.50 8.34
N THR A 34 -37.61 -14.29 7.28
CA THR A 34 -38.76 -15.19 6.99
C THR A 34 -38.38 -16.67 7.06
N ASP A 35 -37.16 -17.00 7.43
CA ASP A 35 -36.55 -18.36 7.44
C ASP A 35 -36.85 -19.16 6.16
N SER A 36 -36.94 -18.47 5.03
CA SER A 36 -37.23 -19.08 3.73
C SER A 36 -36.02 -19.08 2.81
N ILE A 37 -35.85 -20.15 2.02
CA ILE A 37 -34.82 -20.29 1.01
C ILE A 37 -35.38 -19.86 -0.36
N GLU A 38 -34.85 -18.77 -0.90
CA GLU A 38 -35.18 -18.32 -2.25
C GLU A 38 -34.16 -18.89 -3.26
N TRP A 39 -34.67 -19.59 -4.27
CA TRP A 39 -33.85 -20.17 -5.33
C TRP A 39 -33.74 -19.20 -6.52
N ARG A 40 -32.55 -18.75 -6.84
CA ARG A 40 -32.28 -17.78 -7.91
C ARG A 40 -31.61 -18.46 -9.11
N TRP A 41 -32.29 -19.35 -9.79
CA TRP A 41 -31.77 -20.11 -10.92
C TRP A 41 -31.27 -19.25 -12.09
N MET A 42 -31.85 -18.07 -12.30
CA MET A 42 -31.41 -17.14 -13.34
C MET A 42 -29.97 -16.66 -13.14
N ASN A 43 -29.53 -16.52 -11.90
CA ASN A 43 -28.13 -16.13 -11.61
C ASN A 43 -27.14 -17.19 -12.08
N MET A 44 -27.50 -18.46 -11.97
CA MET A 44 -26.67 -19.57 -12.45
C MET A 44 -26.51 -19.53 -13.98
N VAL A 45 -27.57 -19.20 -14.71
CA VAL A 45 -27.54 -19.05 -16.17
C VAL A 45 -26.64 -17.87 -16.56
N PHE A 46 -26.72 -16.74 -15.86
CA PHE A 46 -25.86 -15.59 -16.11
C PHE A 46 -24.39 -15.89 -15.81
N VAL A 47 -24.08 -16.59 -14.74
CA VAL A 47 -22.70 -17.00 -14.41
C VAL A 47 -22.16 -17.98 -15.46
N GLY A 48 -22.97 -18.95 -15.89
CA GLY A 48 -22.58 -19.91 -16.93
C GLY A 48 -22.32 -19.23 -18.28
N ALA A 49 -23.24 -18.38 -18.72
CA ALA A 49 -23.09 -17.61 -19.95
C ALA A 49 -21.86 -16.67 -19.86
N GLY A 50 -21.73 -15.93 -18.77
CA GLY A 50 -20.61 -15.04 -18.53
C GLY A 50 -19.26 -15.76 -18.54
N GLY A 51 -19.16 -16.89 -17.83
CA GLY A 51 -17.95 -17.74 -17.79
C GLY A 51 -17.60 -18.30 -19.17
N PHE A 52 -18.59 -18.72 -19.94
CA PHE A 52 -18.39 -19.20 -21.31
C PHE A 52 -17.86 -18.09 -22.22
N PHE A 53 -18.52 -16.93 -22.27
CA PHE A 53 -18.10 -15.81 -23.10
C PHE A 53 -16.73 -15.28 -22.69
N LEU A 54 -16.46 -15.16 -21.39
CA LEU A 54 -15.17 -14.68 -20.88
C LEU A 54 -14.03 -15.65 -21.24
N SER A 55 -14.26 -16.96 -21.11
CA SER A 55 -13.31 -17.99 -21.51
C SER A 55 -13.02 -17.97 -23.01
N MET A 56 -14.05 -17.76 -23.83
CA MET A 56 -13.92 -17.66 -25.29
C MET A 56 -13.17 -16.39 -25.70
N LEU A 57 -13.49 -15.25 -25.08
CA LEU A 57 -12.81 -13.98 -25.28
C LEU A 57 -11.32 -14.05 -24.90
N TRP A 58 -11.03 -14.64 -23.73
CA TRP A 58 -9.66 -14.85 -23.26
C TRP A 58 -8.82 -15.66 -24.26
N ARG A 59 -9.37 -16.77 -24.75
CA ARG A 59 -8.69 -17.61 -25.75
C ARG A 59 -8.50 -16.89 -27.08
N TYR A 60 -9.50 -16.13 -27.52
CA TYR A 60 -9.37 -15.30 -28.71
C TYR A 60 -8.25 -14.28 -28.57
N MET A 61 -8.15 -13.63 -27.39
CA MET A 61 -7.08 -12.67 -27.09
C MET A 61 -5.70 -13.35 -27.03
N MET A 62 -5.60 -14.55 -26.44
CA MET A 62 -4.36 -15.33 -26.40
C MET A 62 -3.90 -15.74 -27.81
N LYS A 63 -4.81 -16.29 -28.61
CA LYS A 63 -4.53 -16.62 -30.03
C LYS A 63 -4.06 -15.41 -30.85
N ARG A 64 -4.65 -14.25 -30.60
CA ARG A 64 -4.28 -13.00 -31.25
C ARG A 64 -2.88 -12.53 -30.82
N LYS A 65 -2.46 -12.83 -29.59
CA LYS A 65 -1.08 -12.62 -29.12
C LYS A 65 -0.09 -13.57 -29.78
N GLU A 66 -0.44 -14.87 -29.87
CA GLU A 66 0.41 -15.89 -30.50
C GLU A 66 0.61 -15.66 -32.03
N LEU A 67 -0.40 -15.13 -32.71
CA LEU A 67 -0.34 -14.79 -34.15
C LEU A 67 0.46 -13.50 -34.46
N GLY A 68 1.21 -12.96 -33.50
CA GLY A 68 2.12 -11.82 -33.71
C GLY A 68 1.45 -10.46 -33.89
N LYS A 69 0.10 -10.38 -33.89
CA LYS A 69 -0.64 -9.10 -33.91
C LYS A 69 -0.48 -8.28 -32.61
N GLY A 70 0.20 -8.85 -31.61
CA GLY A 70 0.61 -8.13 -30.40
C GLY A 70 1.82 -7.20 -30.59
N LYS A 71 2.58 -7.38 -31.68
CA LYS A 71 3.74 -6.50 -32.00
C LYS A 71 3.31 -5.06 -32.31
N GLU A 72 2.20 -4.87 -33.04
CA GLU A 72 1.68 -3.50 -33.31
C GLU A 72 1.25 -2.76 -32.04
N LYS A 73 0.79 -3.48 -31.00
CA LYS A 73 0.42 -2.84 -29.72
C LYS A 73 1.67 -2.52 -28.90
N SER A 74 2.72 -3.35 -29.02
CA SER A 74 4.04 -3.09 -28.42
C SER A 74 4.68 -1.86 -29.06
N ASP A 75 4.60 -1.68 -30.36
CA ASP A 75 5.13 -0.50 -31.06
C ASP A 75 4.35 0.78 -30.72
N LYS A 76 3.02 0.69 -30.53
CA LYS A 76 2.24 1.85 -30.05
C LYS A 76 2.60 2.21 -28.60
N VAL A 77 2.77 1.22 -27.72
CA VAL A 77 3.19 1.44 -26.32
C VAL A 77 4.63 1.98 -26.28
N ASN A 78 5.52 1.47 -27.12
CA ASN A 78 6.88 1.99 -27.25
C ASN A 78 6.90 3.41 -27.82
N ARG A 79 6.08 3.74 -28.82
CA ARG A 79 5.93 5.13 -29.33
C ARG A 79 5.38 6.08 -28.26
N ILE A 80 4.40 5.65 -27.46
CA ILE A 80 3.89 6.44 -26.33
C ILE A 80 5.01 6.64 -25.30
N ARG A 81 5.77 5.61 -24.98
CA ARG A 81 6.90 5.68 -24.05
C ARG A 81 8.02 6.60 -24.58
N GLU A 82 8.33 6.53 -25.86
CA GLU A 82 9.28 7.44 -26.54
C GLU A 82 8.79 8.88 -26.57
N LEU A 83 7.47 9.11 -26.76
CA LEU A 83 6.87 10.44 -26.68
C LEU A 83 6.98 11.04 -25.29
N PHE A 84 6.75 10.21 -24.24
CA PHE A 84 6.92 10.64 -22.84
C PHE A 84 8.39 10.78 -22.41
N GLN A 85 9.34 10.14 -23.10
CA GLN A 85 10.78 10.33 -22.87
C GLN A 85 11.32 11.63 -23.47
N LYS A 86 10.63 12.22 -24.46
CA LYS A 86 11.01 13.54 -24.99
C LYS A 86 10.74 14.61 -23.94
N LYS A 87 11.77 15.29 -23.45
CA LYS A 87 11.70 16.40 -22.48
C LYS A 87 10.62 17.43 -22.80
N GLN A 88 10.33 17.66 -24.09
CA GLN A 88 9.31 18.59 -24.56
C GLN A 88 7.87 18.17 -24.25
N VAL A 89 7.59 16.88 -24.07
CA VAL A 89 6.24 16.35 -23.78
C VAL A 89 6.11 15.97 -22.30
N SER A 90 7.20 15.52 -21.66
CA SER A 90 7.18 15.12 -20.26
C SER A 90 6.96 16.32 -19.31
N TRP A 91 7.57 17.47 -19.57
CA TRP A 91 7.43 18.67 -18.74
C TRP A 91 5.98 19.21 -18.70
N PRO A 92 5.31 19.46 -19.84
CA PRO A 92 3.93 19.92 -19.83
C PRO A 92 2.97 18.86 -19.27
N ALA A 93 3.22 17.57 -19.50
CA ALA A 93 2.41 16.50 -18.89
C ALA A 93 2.52 16.47 -17.37
N VAL A 94 3.74 16.56 -16.82
CA VAL A 94 3.96 16.64 -15.36
C VAL A 94 3.34 17.92 -14.80
N ALA A 95 3.49 19.05 -15.50
CA ALA A 95 2.86 20.30 -15.09
C ALA A 95 1.32 20.21 -15.08
N ALA A 96 0.71 19.59 -16.11
CA ALA A 96 -0.73 19.38 -16.16
C ALA A 96 -1.24 18.48 -14.98
N VAL A 97 -0.52 17.40 -14.68
CA VAL A 97 -0.83 16.55 -13.52
C VAL A 97 -0.68 17.31 -12.20
N ALA A 98 0.37 18.13 -12.05
CA ALA A 98 0.58 18.93 -10.86
C ALA A 98 -0.53 20.00 -10.68
N VAL A 99 -0.91 20.69 -11.76
CA VAL A 99 -2.03 21.66 -11.72
C VAL A 99 -3.35 20.96 -11.38
N PHE A 100 -3.62 19.81 -11.98
CA PHE A 100 -4.81 19.01 -11.68
C PHE A 100 -4.81 18.57 -10.20
N ALA A 101 -3.69 18.08 -9.68
CA ALA A 101 -3.56 17.69 -8.29
C ALA A 101 -3.77 18.87 -7.32
N LEU A 102 -3.26 20.06 -7.64
CA LEU A 102 -3.47 21.26 -6.85
C LEU A 102 -4.94 21.74 -6.88
N ALA A 103 -5.59 21.65 -8.04
CA ALA A 103 -6.98 22.06 -8.21
C ALA A 103 -7.99 21.04 -7.65
N PHE A 104 -7.58 19.79 -7.43
CA PHE A 104 -8.45 18.68 -7.06
C PHE A 104 -9.37 18.97 -5.87
N PRO A 105 -8.90 19.45 -4.69
CA PRO A 105 -9.75 19.66 -3.54
C PRO A 105 -10.75 20.83 -3.70
N HIS A 106 -10.57 21.68 -4.72
CA HIS A 106 -11.48 22.79 -5.02
C HIS A 106 -12.55 22.43 -6.05
N ILE A 107 -12.28 21.44 -6.90
CA ILE A 107 -13.20 21.00 -7.96
C ILE A 107 -14.12 19.88 -7.44
N PHE A 108 -13.59 18.99 -6.59
CA PHE A 108 -14.29 17.80 -6.14
C PHE A 108 -14.88 17.96 -4.74
N SER A 109 -15.84 17.08 -4.40
CA SER A 109 -16.49 17.08 -3.09
C SER A 109 -15.52 16.72 -1.96
N LEU A 110 -15.84 17.13 -0.73
CA LEU A 110 -15.08 16.81 0.47
C LEU A 110 -14.89 15.29 0.67
N TYR A 111 -15.90 14.49 0.29
CA TYR A 111 -15.84 13.03 0.34
C TYR A 111 -14.75 12.48 -0.59
N GLN A 112 -14.71 12.95 -1.84
CA GLN A 112 -13.69 12.54 -2.82
C GLN A 112 -12.28 12.99 -2.39
N THR A 113 -12.17 14.18 -1.80
CA THR A 113 -10.91 14.68 -1.23
C THR A 113 -10.41 13.78 -0.11
N ASN A 114 -11.28 13.31 0.79
CA ASN A 114 -10.91 12.37 1.85
C ASN A 114 -10.45 11.01 1.31
N ILE A 115 -11.06 10.50 0.24
CA ILE A 115 -10.61 9.26 -0.44
C ILE A 115 -9.22 9.48 -1.04
N MET A 116 -9.01 10.61 -1.71
CA MET A 116 -7.71 10.93 -2.31
C MET A 116 -6.60 11.08 -1.27
N ILE A 117 -6.87 11.67 -0.10
CA ILE A 117 -5.92 11.72 1.02
C ILE A 117 -5.53 10.30 1.44
N SER A 118 -6.50 9.38 1.58
CA SER A 118 -6.20 7.99 1.91
C SER A 118 -5.31 7.34 0.83
N ALA A 119 -5.64 7.53 -0.44
CA ALA A 119 -4.86 7.00 -1.55
C ALA A 119 -3.42 7.53 -1.53
N LEU A 120 -3.22 8.83 -1.27
CA LEU A 120 -1.90 9.45 -1.15
C LEU A 120 -1.10 8.90 0.04
N ILE A 121 -1.76 8.63 1.19
CA ILE A 121 -1.12 7.98 2.34
C ILE A 121 -0.64 6.57 1.94
N TYR A 122 -1.48 5.76 1.28
CA TYR A 122 -1.06 4.44 0.81
C TYR A 122 0.07 4.50 -0.23
N ILE A 123 0.06 5.49 -1.11
CA ILE A 123 1.19 5.73 -2.04
C ILE A 123 2.47 6.03 -1.27
N MET A 124 2.42 6.87 -0.25
CA MET A 124 3.57 7.19 0.59
C MET A 124 4.09 5.95 1.33
N LEU A 125 3.17 5.16 1.91
CA LEU A 125 3.51 3.91 2.60
C LEU A 125 4.10 2.88 1.63
N GLY A 126 3.51 2.70 0.45
CA GLY A 126 4.02 1.81 -0.60
C GLY A 126 5.41 2.22 -1.08
N LEU A 127 5.64 3.52 -1.29
CA LEU A 127 6.97 4.04 -1.62
C LEU A 127 7.99 3.81 -0.50
N GLY A 128 7.60 3.97 0.77
CA GLY A 128 8.44 3.67 1.92
C GLY A 128 8.78 2.17 2.00
N LEU A 129 7.79 1.31 1.80
CA LEU A 129 7.97 -0.14 1.76
C LEU A 129 8.84 -0.59 0.58
N ASN A 130 8.79 0.13 -0.55
CA ASN A 130 9.64 -0.13 -1.71
C ASN A 130 11.15 0.02 -1.40
N ILE A 131 11.54 0.80 -0.39
CA ILE A 131 12.93 0.86 0.08
C ILE A 131 13.35 -0.51 0.61
N VAL A 132 12.49 -1.18 1.38
CA VAL A 132 12.78 -2.47 2.02
C VAL A 132 12.66 -3.62 1.02
N ILE A 133 11.53 -3.71 0.31
CA ILE A 133 11.24 -4.81 -0.62
C ILE A 133 11.91 -4.58 -1.97
N GLY A 134 11.72 -3.40 -2.55
CA GLY A 134 12.17 -3.10 -3.91
C GLY A 134 13.68 -2.96 -4.03
N LEU A 135 14.30 -2.13 -3.19
CA LEU A 135 15.73 -1.85 -3.25
C LEU A 135 16.56 -2.89 -2.50
N ALA A 136 16.19 -3.24 -1.25
CA ALA A 136 16.97 -4.15 -0.43
C ALA A 136 16.58 -5.64 -0.57
N GLY A 137 15.45 -5.95 -1.22
CA GLY A 137 15.00 -7.32 -1.47
C GLY A 137 14.55 -8.07 -0.21
N LEU A 138 14.16 -7.35 0.84
CA LEU A 138 13.76 -7.91 2.12
C LEU A 138 12.23 -8.02 2.20
N LEU A 139 11.71 -9.23 2.42
CA LEU A 139 10.28 -9.45 2.58
C LEU A 139 9.82 -8.97 3.97
N ASP A 140 9.08 -7.87 3.99
CA ASP A 140 8.48 -7.33 5.21
C ASP A 140 6.95 -7.40 5.12
N LEU A 141 6.33 -8.15 6.04
CA LEU A 141 4.88 -8.24 6.21
C LEU A 141 4.39 -7.54 7.49
N GLY A 142 5.31 -7.06 8.31
CA GLY A 142 5.02 -6.35 9.56
C GLY A 142 5.03 -4.83 9.44
N TYR A 143 5.04 -4.29 8.22
CA TYR A 143 5.19 -2.86 7.96
C TYR A 143 4.16 -1.99 8.67
N VAL A 144 2.95 -2.51 8.88
CA VAL A 144 1.87 -1.84 9.62
C VAL A 144 2.24 -1.55 11.09
N ALA A 145 3.15 -2.31 11.70
CA ALA A 145 3.63 -2.04 13.06
C ALA A 145 4.29 -0.65 13.16
N PHE A 146 5.15 -0.31 12.21
CA PHE A 146 5.82 0.99 12.17
C PHE A 146 4.84 2.12 11.92
N TYR A 147 3.82 1.86 11.12
CA TYR A 147 2.70 2.77 10.88
C TYR A 147 1.91 3.01 12.16
N ALA A 148 1.60 1.93 12.93
CA ALA A 148 0.96 2.03 14.24
C ALA A 148 1.80 2.81 15.26
N VAL A 149 3.12 2.53 15.33
CA VAL A 149 4.05 3.24 16.23
C VAL A 149 4.04 4.75 15.95
N GLY A 150 4.03 5.15 14.68
CA GLY A 150 3.94 6.57 14.31
C GLY A 150 2.61 7.19 14.71
N ALA A 151 1.49 6.51 14.45
CA ALA A 151 0.14 7.00 14.77
C ALA A 151 -0.06 7.16 16.29
N TYR A 152 0.26 6.11 17.06
CA TYR A 152 0.19 6.14 18.51
C TYR A 152 1.22 7.08 19.12
N GLY A 153 2.42 7.19 18.51
CA GLY A 153 3.42 8.17 18.92
C GLY A 153 2.89 9.59 18.88
N TYR A 154 2.21 9.98 17.80
CA TYR A 154 1.58 11.29 17.73
C TYR A 154 0.44 11.44 18.75
N ALA A 155 -0.47 10.49 18.80
CA ALA A 155 -1.63 10.57 19.69
C ALA A 155 -1.23 10.69 21.16
N LEU A 156 -0.27 9.89 21.63
CA LEU A 156 0.23 9.92 23.00
C LEU A 156 1.05 11.16 23.32
N LEU A 157 1.92 11.59 22.42
CA LEU A 157 2.69 12.82 22.59
C LEU A 157 1.78 14.06 22.66
N ASN A 158 0.72 14.08 21.87
CA ASN A 158 -0.26 15.14 21.94
C ASN A 158 -1.08 15.07 23.24
N TYR A 159 -1.55 13.87 23.63
CA TYR A 159 -2.37 13.67 24.81
C TYR A 159 -1.63 14.07 26.12
N HIS A 160 -0.37 13.67 26.29
CA HIS A 160 0.39 13.93 27.53
C HIS A 160 1.14 15.25 27.52
N PHE A 161 1.62 15.71 26.37
CA PHE A 161 2.53 16.86 26.27
C PHE A 161 1.99 18.00 25.39
N GLY A 162 0.82 17.85 24.75
CA GLY A 162 0.27 18.86 23.86
C GLY A 162 1.13 19.12 22.62
N ILE A 163 1.96 18.16 22.21
CA ILE A 163 2.90 18.34 21.09
C ILE A 163 2.12 18.51 19.78
N SER A 164 2.47 19.55 19.04
CA SER A 164 1.84 19.86 17.76
C SER A 164 2.21 18.84 16.67
N PHE A 165 1.34 18.73 15.63
CA PHE A 165 1.54 17.87 14.48
C PHE A 165 2.93 18.01 13.82
N TRP A 166 3.43 19.23 13.68
CA TRP A 166 4.69 19.52 12.99
C TRP A 166 5.92 18.94 13.68
N ILE A 167 5.93 18.90 15.00
CA ILE A 167 7.00 18.27 15.79
C ILE A 167 6.76 16.76 15.85
N ALA A 168 5.51 16.33 15.96
CA ALA A 168 5.16 14.92 16.01
C ALA A 168 5.50 14.16 14.71
N LEU A 169 5.46 14.83 13.55
CA LEU A 169 5.77 14.21 12.26
C LEU A 169 7.20 13.64 12.20
N PRO A 170 8.27 14.42 12.43
CA PRO A 170 9.63 13.86 12.47
C PRO A 170 9.85 12.91 13.66
N VAL A 171 9.27 13.20 14.81
CA VAL A 171 9.41 12.35 16.01
C VAL A 171 8.78 10.99 15.78
N GLY A 172 7.58 10.92 15.19
CA GLY A 172 6.93 9.66 14.82
C GLY A 172 7.75 8.84 13.82
N GLY A 173 8.39 9.52 12.86
CA GLY A 173 9.34 8.89 11.94
C GLY A 173 10.57 8.32 12.66
N ILE A 174 11.16 9.05 13.61
CA ILE A 174 12.32 8.60 14.39
C ILE A 174 11.93 7.43 15.31
N LEU A 175 10.80 7.51 16.00
CA LEU A 175 10.29 6.42 16.83
C LEU A 175 10.11 5.15 16.02
N ALA A 176 9.46 5.25 14.86
CA ALA A 176 9.30 4.11 13.97
C ALA A 176 10.64 3.57 13.46
N ALA A 177 11.61 4.43 13.17
CA ALA A 177 12.96 4.02 12.80
C ALA A 177 13.65 3.20 13.90
N ILE A 178 13.51 3.63 15.17
CA ILE A 178 14.05 2.90 16.33
C ILE A 178 13.41 1.50 16.41
N PHE A 179 12.08 1.39 16.28
CA PHE A 179 11.40 0.10 16.21
C PHE A 179 11.84 -0.72 15.01
N GLY A 180 12.09 -0.10 13.86
CA GLY A 180 12.67 -0.75 12.68
C GLY A 180 14.06 -1.31 12.92
N ILE A 181 14.89 -0.64 13.73
CA ILE A 181 16.21 -1.14 14.15
C ILE A 181 16.06 -2.30 15.13
N ILE A 182 15.16 -2.17 16.11
CA ILE A 182 14.89 -3.22 17.11
C ILE A 182 14.41 -4.51 16.43
N LEU A 183 13.47 -4.40 15.50
CA LEU A 183 13.02 -5.54 14.70
C LEU A 183 14.13 -6.05 13.78
N GLY A 184 14.80 -5.15 13.08
CA GLY A 184 15.81 -5.51 12.09
C GLY A 184 16.92 -6.36 12.67
N TYR A 185 17.36 -6.10 13.91
CA TYR A 185 18.46 -6.81 14.53
C TYR A 185 18.28 -8.34 14.63
N PRO A 186 17.20 -8.89 15.20
CA PRO A 186 16.96 -10.34 15.21
C PRO A 186 16.66 -10.90 13.82
N VAL A 187 16.01 -10.13 12.98
CA VAL A 187 15.54 -10.52 11.65
C VAL A 187 16.68 -10.63 10.63
N LEU A 188 17.82 -9.95 10.84
CA LEU A 188 18.98 -10.00 9.96
C LEU A 188 19.56 -11.40 9.73
N ARG A 189 19.30 -12.35 10.64
CA ARG A 189 19.78 -13.73 10.55
C ARG A 189 18.88 -14.60 9.68
N LEU A 190 17.66 -14.13 9.38
CA LEU A 190 16.65 -14.87 8.65
C LEU A 190 16.69 -14.52 7.15
N ARG A 191 16.24 -15.44 6.32
CA ARG A 191 16.19 -15.28 4.85
C ARG A 191 14.85 -15.73 4.30
N GLY A 192 14.44 -15.10 3.20
CA GLY A 192 13.25 -15.49 2.46
C GLY A 192 11.97 -15.49 3.30
N ASP A 193 11.25 -16.59 3.27
CA ASP A 193 9.92 -16.72 3.90
C ASP A 193 9.96 -16.64 5.43
N TYR A 194 11.04 -17.10 6.08
CA TYR A 194 11.20 -16.96 7.53
C TYR A 194 11.27 -15.50 7.97
N LEU A 195 11.89 -14.65 7.17
CA LEU A 195 11.92 -13.21 7.39
C LEU A 195 10.49 -12.64 7.37
N ALA A 196 9.68 -13.02 6.38
CA ALA A 196 8.31 -12.58 6.23
C ALA A 196 7.42 -13.01 7.42
N ILE A 197 7.57 -14.25 7.88
CA ILE A 197 6.80 -14.79 9.02
C ILE A 197 7.14 -14.01 10.32
N VAL A 198 8.42 -13.75 10.56
CA VAL A 198 8.83 -13.06 11.80
C VAL A 198 8.42 -11.60 11.78
N THR A 199 8.52 -10.91 10.64
CA THR A 199 8.04 -9.52 10.53
C THR A 199 6.53 -9.43 10.69
N LEU A 200 5.77 -10.39 10.14
CA LEU A 200 4.32 -10.50 10.36
C LEU A 200 3.99 -10.71 11.85
N GLY A 201 4.67 -11.65 12.50
CA GLY A 201 4.50 -11.91 13.94
C GLY A 201 4.80 -10.68 14.78
N PHE A 202 5.84 -9.91 14.43
CA PHE A 202 6.15 -8.65 15.10
C PHE A 202 5.02 -7.62 14.93
N GLY A 203 4.45 -7.51 13.72
CA GLY A 203 3.32 -6.64 13.46
C GLY A 203 2.14 -6.96 14.39
N GLU A 204 1.84 -8.25 14.54
CA GLU A 204 0.76 -8.71 15.40
C GLU A 204 1.08 -8.52 16.90
N ILE A 205 2.34 -8.72 17.31
CA ILE A 205 2.77 -8.46 18.70
C ILE A 205 2.56 -6.99 19.05
N ILE A 206 2.97 -6.04 18.20
CA ILE A 206 2.74 -4.61 18.43
C ILE A 206 1.25 -4.31 18.54
N ARG A 207 0.42 -4.86 17.65
CA ARG A 207 -1.04 -4.70 17.72
C ARG A 207 -1.61 -5.21 19.02
N LEU A 208 -1.23 -6.43 19.44
CA LEU A 208 -1.69 -7.04 20.70
C LEU A 208 -1.20 -6.27 21.95
N VAL A 209 0.02 -5.76 21.92
CA VAL A 209 0.52 -4.89 23.00
C VAL A 209 -0.33 -3.62 23.10
N LEU A 210 -0.62 -2.97 21.98
CA LEU A 210 -1.48 -1.79 21.95
C LEU A 210 -2.92 -2.09 22.38
N GLU A 211 -3.43 -3.29 22.11
CA GLU A 211 -4.78 -3.71 22.48
C GLU A 211 -4.91 -4.03 23.98
N ASN A 212 -3.87 -4.60 24.59
CA ASN A 212 -3.93 -5.07 25.97
C ASN A 212 -3.30 -4.11 27.00
N TRP A 213 -2.57 -3.10 26.57
CA TRP A 213 -1.94 -2.13 27.47
C TRP A 213 -2.84 -0.92 27.72
N ASN A 214 -3.91 -1.12 28.47
CA ASN A 214 -4.95 -0.11 28.69
C ASN A 214 -4.42 1.21 29.29
N ASP A 215 -3.48 1.15 30.22
CA ASP A 215 -2.95 2.34 30.90
C ASP A 215 -2.14 3.26 29.96
N PHE A 216 -1.56 2.72 28.90
CA PHE A 216 -0.71 3.45 27.98
C PHE A 216 -1.41 3.80 26.65
N SER A 217 -2.01 2.81 26.00
CA SER A 217 -2.61 2.93 24.66
C SER A 217 -4.13 3.12 24.68
N PHE A 218 -4.76 3.11 25.86
CA PHE A 218 -6.21 3.07 26.07
C PHE A 218 -6.88 1.81 25.50
N GLY A 219 -6.08 0.79 25.19
CA GLY A 219 -6.54 -0.52 24.74
C GLY A 219 -7.47 -0.49 23.54
N PRO A 220 -8.51 -1.36 23.50
CA PRO A 220 -9.45 -1.43 22.39
C PRO A 220 -10.27 -0.15 22.19
N SER A 221 -10.44 0.68 23.22
CA SER A 221 -11.18 1.94 23.16
C SER A 221 -10.50 2.99 22.28
N GLY A 222 -9.17 2.89 22.13
CA GLY A 222 -8.39 3.79 21.31
C GLY A 222 -8.29 5.22 21.87
N ILE A 223 -7.67 6.11 21.09
CA ILE A 223 -7.45 7.51 21.46
C ILE A 223 -8.25 8.38 20.50
N ALA A 224 -9.13 9.20 21.06
CA ALA A 224 -9.98 10.16 20.33
C ALA A 224 -9.46 11.60 20.49
N ASN A 225 -10.07 12.52 19.76
CA ASN A 225 -9.78 13.95 19.81
C ASN A 225 -8.33 14.33 19.45
N ILE A 226 -7.71 13.56 18.54
CA ILE A 226 -6.39 13.90 18.02
C ILE A 226 -6.52 15.17 17.16
N PRO A 227 -5.76 16.23 17.47
CA PRO A 227 -5.90 17.48 16.75
C PRO A 227 -5.45 17.34 15.30
N LYS A 228 -6.16 18.06 14.41
CA LYS A 228 -5.73 18.23 13.02
C LYS A 228 -4.58 19.22 12.94
N PRO A 229 -3.73 19.15 11.90
CA PRO A 229 -2.68 20.14 11.70
C PRO A 229 -3.28 21.52 11.53
N SER A 230 -2.84 22.46 12.36
CA SER A 230 -3.18 23.87 12.27
C SER A 230 -2.03 24.66 11.66
N LEU A 231 -2.34 25.77 10.98
CA LEU A 231 -1.36 26.67 10.41
C LEU A 231 -1.08 27.75 11.47
N PHE A 232 0.03 27.61 12.22
CA PHE A 232 0.49 28.58 13.25
C PHE A 232 -0.60 28.98 14.28
N GLY A 233 -1.48 28.08 14.68
CA GLY A 233 -2.50 28.35 15.69
C GLY A 233 -3.81 28.91 15.15
N ALA A 234 -3.97 29.04 13.85
CA ALA A 234 -5.26 29.42 13.25
C ALA A 234 -6.22 28.23 13.21
N ASP A 235 -7.38 28.37 13.81
CA ASP A 235 -8.46 27.38 13.75
C ASP A 235 -9.08 27.40 12.35
N LEU A 236 -8.72 26.41 11.54
CA LEU A 236 -9.30 26.22 10.21
C LEU A 236 -10.68 25.58 10.34
N SER A 237 -11.63 26.02 9.51
CA SER A 237 -12.91 25.34 9.33
C SER A 237 -12.67 23.85 9.01
N PHE A 238 -13.65 22.98 9.30
CA PHE A 238 -13.56 21.55 9.04
C PHE A 238 -13.15 21.23 7.60
N THR A 239 -13.72 21.96 6.63
CA THR A 239 -13.38 21.86 5.21
C THR A 239 -11.94 22.34 4.95
N GLY A 240 -11.56 23.47 5.52
CA GLY A 240 -10.20 24.02 5.39
C GLY A 240 -9.13 23.09 5.95
N SER A 241 -9.37 22.48 7.12
CA SER A 241 -8.46 21.48 7.71
C SER A 241 -8.26 20.25 6.82
N THR A 242 -9.32 19.78 6.16
CA THR A 242 -9.22 18.63 5.25
C THR A 242 -8.42 18.97 3.99
N ILE A 243 -8.66 20.15 3.41
CA ILE A 243 -7.89 20.64 2.25
C ILE A 243 -6.42 20.82 2.65
N PHE A 244 -6.16 21.33 3.84
CA PHE A 244 -4.80 21.52 4.34
C PHE A 244 -4.05 20.17 4.51
N ILE A 245 -4.71 19.16 5.09
CA ILE A 245 -4.15 17.80 5.18
C ILE A 245 -3.84 17.25 3.78
N PHE A 246 -4.72 17.47 2.79
CA PHE A 246 -4.48 17.03 1.42
C PHE A 246 -3.17 17.60 0.87
N TYR A 247 -2.91 18.90 1.03
CA TYR A 247 -1.68 19.53 0.56
C TYR A 247 -0.44 19.06 1.33
N ILE A 248 -0.55 18.82 2.64
CA ILE A 248 0.54 18.24 3.44
C ILE A 248 0.91 16.85 2.92
N VAL A 249 -0.08 16.00 2.72
CA VAL A 249 0.16 14.60 2.24
C VAL A 249 0.74 14.62 0.83
N MET A 250 0.22 15.47 -0.04
CA MET A 250 0.76 15.65 -1.39
C MET A 250 2.23 16.11 -1.36
N ALA A 251 2.57 17.08 -0.51
CA ALA A 251 3.94 17.54 -0.34
C ALA A 251 4.86 16.42 0.20
N LEU A 252 4.36 15.59 1.14
CA LEU A 252 5.07 14.45 1.68
C LEU A 252 5.29 13.36 0.61
N VAL A 253 4.32 13.09 -0.25
CA VAL A 253 4.46 12.13 -1.37
C VAL A 253 5.53 12.62 -2.34
N ILE A 254 5.50 13.89 -2.75
CA ILE A 254 6.51 14.50 -3.63
C ILE A 254 7.90 14.41 -2.99
N PHE A 255 7.99 14.75 -1.70
CA PHE A 255 9.24 14.65 -0.94
C PHE A 255 9.74 13.19 -0.87
N THR A 256 8.84 12.23 -0.66
CA THR A 256 9.16 10.80 -0.66
C THR A 256 9.73 10.35 -2.00
N ILE A 257 9.08 10.72 -3.10
CA ILE A 257 9.56 10.39 -4.46
C ILE A 257 10.96 10.98 -4.69
N PHE A 258 11.17 12.24 -4.30
CA PHE A 258 12.47 12.90 -4.42
C PHE A 258 13.56 12.16 -3.63
N VAL A 259 13.29 11.82 -2.37
CA VAL A 259 14.24 11.12 -1.50
C VAL A 259 14.55 9.72 -2.04
N ILE A 260 13.55 8.95 -2.46
CA ILE A 260 13.75 7.59 -2.98
C ILE A 260 14.57 7.60 -4.25
N ASN A 261 14.29 8.50 -5.19
CA ASN A 261 15.08 8.63 -6.41
C ASN A 261 16.55 8.98 -6.09
N ARG A 262 16.77 9.90 -5.16
CA ARG A 262 18.12 10.27 -4.74
C ARG A 262 18.83 9.15 -3.99
N LEU A 263 18.08 8.39 -3.20
CA LEU A 263 18.56 7.27 -2.42
C LEU A 263 18.99 6.10 -3.32
N GLN A 264 18.21 5.82 -4.36
CA GLN A 264 18.51 4.75 -5.33
C GLN A 264 19.87 4.97 -6.01
N ASP A 265 20.19 6.21 -6.37
CA ASP A 265 21.45 6.56 -7.02
C ASP A 265 22.63 6.73 -6.04
N SER A 266 22.37 6.67 -4.74
CA SER A 266 23.37 6.84 -3.68
C SER A 266 24.26 5.60 -3.50
N ARG A 267 25.35 5.74 -2.74
CA ARG A 267 26.20 4.61 -2.35
C ARG A 267 25.43 3.55 -1.55
N ILE A 268 24.49 4.00 -0.70
CA ILE A 268 23.66 3.11 0.12
C ILE A 268 22.67 2.35 -0.76
N GLY A 269 22.00 3.02 -1.70
CA GLY A 269 21.06 2.38 -2.61
C GLY A 269 21.71 1.34 -3.50
N ARG A 270 22.90 1.65 -4.06
CA ARG A 270 23.67 0.66 -4.83
C ARG A 270 24.09 -0.56 -3.99
N ALA A 271 24.43 -0.35 -2.70
CA ALA A 271 24.74 -1.45 -1.80
C ALA A 271 23.51 -2.34 -1.53
N TRP A 272 22.30 -1.76 -1.45
CA TRP A 272 21.07 -2.53 -1.32
C TRP A 272 20.76 -3.36 -2.56
N ILE A 273 20.88 -2.76 -3.75
CA ILE A 273 20.64 -3.47 -5.02
C ILE A 273 21.63 -4.64 -5.15
N ALA A 274 22.92 -4.40 -4.89
CA ALA A 274 23.93 -5.46 -4.91
C ALA A 274 23.62 -6.57 -3.89
N LEU A 275 23.18 -6.21 -2.67
CA LEU A 275 22.82 -7.15 -1.61
C LEU A 275 21.61 -8.02 -1.98
N LYS A 276 20.65 -7.44 -2.72
CA LYS A 276 19.48 -8.14 -3.25
C LYS A 276 19.88 -9.20 -4.28
N ASP A 277 20.88 -8.90 -5.12
CA ASP A 277 21.34 -9.81 -6.17
C ASP A 277 22.16 -10.98 -5.59
N ASP A 278 23.19 -10.71 -4.77
CA ASP A 278 24.00 -11.74 -4.11
C ASP A 278 24.59 -11.25 -2.77
N GLU A 279 24.07 -11.79 -1.66
CA GLU A 279 24.55 -11.47 -0.31
C GLU A 279 25.99 -11.94 -0.04
N ILE A 280 26.40 -13.07 -0.64
CA ILE A 280 27.73 -13.67 -0.39
C ILE A 280 28.79 -12.87 -1.13
N ALA A 281 28.56 -12.56 -2.39
CA ALA A 281 29.46 -11.73 -3.19
C ALA A 281 29.65 -10.34 -2.57
N CYS A 282 28.58 -9.71 -2.08
CA CYS A 282 28.64 -8.41 -1.39
C CYS A 282 29.51 -8.46 -0.13
N GLN A 283 29.39 -9.53 0.65
CA GLN A 283 30.19 -9.71 1.86
C GLN A 283 31.68 -9.90 1.52
N ALA A 284 31.98 -10.64 0.45
CA ALA A 284 33.36 -10.82 -0.05
C ALA A 284 33.96 -9.49 -0.54
N MET A 285 33.13 -8.57 -1.06
CA MET A 285 33.55 -7.23 -1.48
C MET A 285 33.60 -6.21 -0.33
N GLY A 286 33.47 -6.65 0.94
CA GLY A 286 33.58 -5.82 2.13
C GLY A 286 32.31 -5.04 2.53
N ILE A 287 31.17 -5.34 1.93
CA ILE A 287 29.89 -4.74 2.31
C ILE A 287 29.34 -5.45 3.56
N ASP A 288 29.18 -4.71 4.66
CA ASP A 288 28.53 -5.22 5.86
C ASP A 288 27.02 -5.42 5.62
N LYS A 289 26.63 -6.67 5.42
CA LYS A 289 25.24 -7.04 5.14
C LYS A 289 24.28 -6.66 6.28
N ALA A 290 24.72 -6.82 7.54
CA ALA A 290 23.89 -6.55 8.70
C ALA A 290 23.54 -5.06 8.78
N ARG A 291 24.53 -4.18 8.74
CA ARG A 291 24.33 -2.73 8.78
C ARG A 291 23.56 -2.23 7.56
N THR A 292 23.78 -2.83 6.39
CA THR A 292 23.11 -2.44 5.15
C THR A 292 21.62 -2.79 5.20
N LYS A 293 21.24 -3.99 5.65
CA LYS A 293 19.84 -4.40 5.86
C LYS A 293 19.16 -3.54 6.93
N LEU A 294 19.86 -3.31 8.06
CA LEU A 294 19.31 -2.52 9.16
C LEU A 294 18.96 -1.09 8.74
N ARG A 295 19.80 -0.46 7.91
CA ARG A 295 19.51 0.86 7.34
C ARG A 295 18.27 0.86 6.46
N ALA A 296 18.02 -0.22 5.69
CA ALA A 296 16.82 -0.34 4.88
C ALA A 296 15.57 -0.41 5.76
N PHE A 297 15.57 -1.24 6.81
CA PHE A 297 14.46 -1.32 7.77
C PHE A 297 14.21 0.02 8.48
N ALA A 298 15.27 0.66 8.98
CA ALA A 298 15.13 1.94 9.67
C ALA A 298 14.53 3.02 8.77
N LEU A 299 15.01 3.15 7.53
CA LEU A 299 14.49 4.13 6.59
C LEU A 299 13.06 3.79 6.16
N GLY A 300 12.76 2.54 5.81
CA GLY A 300 11.39 2.13 5.49
C GLY A 300 10.42 2.42 6.65
N ALA A 301 10.80 2.06 7.87
CA ALA A 301 10.02 2.34 9.08
C ALA A 301 9.81 3.84 9.32
N THR A 302 10.81 4.69 9.01
CA THR A 302 10.67 6.15 9.13
C THR A 302 9.48 6.67 8.30
N TRP A 303 9.37 6.22 7.05
CA TRP A 303 8.26 6.58 6.17
C TRP A 303 6.92 6.05 6.68
N ALA A 304 6.89 4.82 7.19
CA ALA A 304 5.69 4.27 7.83
C ALA A 304 5.26 5.10 9.02
N GLY A 305 6.20 5.49 9.90
CA GLY A 305 5.92 6.32 11.07
C GLY A 305 5.36 7.69 10.71
N MET A 306 5.96 8.38 9.74
CA MET A 306 5.42 9.66 9.24
C MET A 306 4.02 9.48 8.65
N GLY A 307 3.77 8.40 7.89
CA GLY A 307 2.44 8.06 7.40
C GLY A 307 1.44 7.87 8.54
N GLY A 308 1.86 7.20 9.63
CA GLY A 308 1.06 6.98 10.83
C GLY A 308 0.62 8.28 11.52
N VAL A 309 1.54 9.22 11.67
CA VAL A 309 1.22 10.56 12.21
C VAL A 309 0.16 11.26 11.36
N VAL A 310 0.31 11.22 10.04
CA VAL A 310 -0.65 11.83 9.11
C VAL A 310 -2.00 11.14 9.17
N PHE A 311 -2.03 9.83 9.27
CA PHE A 311 -3.27 9.06 9.41
C PHE A 311 -4.01 9.42 10.70
N ALA A 312 -3.31 9.46 11.83
CA ALA A 312 -3.90 9.86 13.11
C ALA A 312 -4.49 11.27 13.06
N ALA A 313 -3.76 12.21 12.45
CA ALA A 313 -4.24 13.58 12.25
C ALA A 313 -5.47 13.67 11.31
N LYS A 314 -5.55 12.81 10.29
CA LYS A 314 -6.68 12.75 9.37
C LYS A 314 -7.92 12.18 10.03
N THR A 315 -7.79 11.03 10.72
CA THR A 315 -8.91 10.31 11.32
C THR A 315 -9.40 10.92 12.63
N THR A 316 -8.53 11.67 13.33
CA THR A 316 -8.77 12.24 14.67
C THR A 316 -9.08 11.19 15.75
N PHE A 317 -9.08 9.93 15.38
CA PHE A 317 -9.31 8.77 16.22
C PHE A 317 -8.46 7.60 15.72
N ILE A 318 -7.81 6.89 16.63
CA ILE A 318 -7.07 5.67 16.34
C ILE A 318 -7.39 4.59 17.35
N ASN A 319 -7.44 3.36 16.87
CA ASN A 319 -7.57 2.16 17.71
C ASN A 319 -6.68 1.04 17.17
N PRO A 320 -6.35 -0.01 17.97
CA PRO A 320 -5.51 -1.11 17.51
C PRO A 320 -6.11 -1.89 16.31
N ALA A 321 -7.45 -1.92 16.20
CA ALA A 321 -8.14 -2.58 15.10
C ALA A 321 -7.90 -1.93 13.73
N SER A 322 -7.42 -0.68 13.69
CA SER A 322 -7.02 0.00 12.45
C SER A 322 -5.68 -0.48 11.89
N PHE A 323 -4.91 -1.28 12.65
CA PHE A 323 -3.56 -1.71 12.28
C PHE A 323 -3.44 -3.23 12.17
N THR A 324 -4.35 -3.83 11.41
CA THR A 324 -4.40 -5.28 11.19
C THR A 324 -3.39 -5.73 10.14
N ILE A 325 -3.13 -7.04 10.10
CA ILE A 325 -2.30 -7.68 9.07
C ILE A 325 -2.81 -7.36 7.65
N TRP A 326 -4.13 -7.25 7.48
CA TRP A 326 -4.75 -6.92 6.19
C TRP A 326 -4.27 -5.58 5.64
N GLU A 327 -4.08 -4.58 6.50
CA GLU A 327 -3.51 -3.30 6.10
C GLU A 327 -2.09 -3.44 5.57
N SER A 328 -1.26 -4.29 6.21
CA SER A 328 0.10 -4.58 5.72
C SER A 328 0.09 -5.25 4.35
N VAL A 329 -0.86 -6.18 4.13
CA VAL A 329 -1.04 -6.85 2.83
C VAL A 329 -1.48 -5.84 1.76
N ILE A 330 -2.43 -4.94 2.08
CA ILE A 330 -2.90 -3.90 1.15
C ILE A 330 -1.73 -2.98 0.77
N ILE A 331 -0.95 -2.50 1.75
CA ILE A 331 0.23 -1.65 1.49
C ILE A 331 1.22 -2.37 0.58
N ARG A 332 1.45 -3.68 0.80
CA ARG A 332 2.33 -4.48 -0.05
C ARG A 332 1.79 -4.62 -1.49
N CYS A 333 0.48 -4.74 -1.67
CA CYS A 333 -0.11 -4.81 -3.00
C CYS A 333 0.03 -3.51 -3.81
N THR A 334 0.37 -2.39 -3.16
CA THR A 334 0.62 -1.10 -3.83
C THR A 334 2.07 -0.94 -4.33
N VAL A 335 2.98 -1.82 -3.91
CA VAL A 335 4.40 -1.89 -4.31
C VAL A 335 4.61 -2.85 -5.46
#